data_4741344feca75a885c9f211860ff4856
#
_entry.id   4741344feca75a885c9f211860ff4856
#
_cell.length_a   1.000
_cell.length_b   1.000
_cell.length_c   1.000
_cell.angle_alpha   90.00
_cell.angle_beta   90.00
_cell.angle_gamma   90.00
#
_symmetry.space_group_name_H-M   'P 1'
#
loop_
_entity.id
_entity.type
_entity.pdbx_description
1 polymer ?
#
loop_
_entity_poly.entity_id
_entity_poly.type
_entity_poly.pdbx_seq_one_letter_code
_entity_poly.pdbx_strand_id
1 'polypeptide(L)'
;MIPGINNGKYPYSHSLLIEDEVTALIDPAASQEYFEQLSKTKKIDVIILSHYHEDHFWFSYLFPNAEIWMPEMDAPALENLDALLDAYRLHGAWREDWRKTMLERYHYHERKKSRLLKEGDSISFGKTEMKVLHTPGHTQGHSCFHFPEQGVFFLADIDLSKFGPWYGDLGSDIDDFIASIKRVAEIKCKTYVVSHDGPMFYGNIRKEAGAYLAVIEERDRKLKDFLKEPRTLDEAVNARIIYRKPREPKSFFDFGEWALTTKHLDRMIKNGQAVLEGEKYRLLK
;
A
#
# COMPACT_ATOMS: atom_id res chain seq x y z
N MET A 1 -7.99 -17.22 3.53
CA MET A 1 -8.11 -15.76 3.57
C MET A 1 -9.06 -15.38 4.70
N ILE A 2 -8.73 -14.34 5.45
CA ILE A 2 -9.56 -13.74 6.50
C ILE A 2 -10.12 -12.43 5.92
N PRO A 3 -11.45 -12.33 5.71
CA PRO A 3 -12.04 -11.13 5.14
C PRO A 3 -11.94 -9.93 6.09
N GLY A 4 -11.48 -8.81 5.57
CA GLY A 4 -11.48 -7.55 6.30
C GLY A 4 -12.89 -7.00 6.51
N ILE A 5 -13.11 -6.32 7.63
CA ILE A 5 -14.37 -5.61 7.92
C ILE A 5 -14.70 -4.65 6.75
N ASN A 6 -15.98 -4.51 6.42
CA ASN A 6 -16.45 -3.70 5.30
C ASN A 6 -15.76 -4.04 3.97
N ASN A 7 -15.50 -5.32 3.72
CA ASN A 7 -14.84 -5.80 2.51
C ASN A 7 -13.40 -5.28 2.35
N GLY A 8 -12.66 -5.21 3.45
CA GLY A 8 -11.29 -4.70 3.48
C GLY A 8 -11.17 -3.20 3.23
N LYS A 9 -12.26 -2.45 3.33
CA LYS A 9 -12.18 -0.99 3.16
C LYS A 9 -11.35 -0.37 4.27
N TYR A 10 -10.42 0.51 3.86
CA TYR A 10 -9.60 1.25 4.82
C TYR A 10 -10.39 1.73 6.05
N PRO A 11 -9.94 1.56 7.27
CA PRO A 11 -8.59 1.14 7.70
C PRO A 11 -8.43 -0.38 7.90
N TYR A 12 -9.24 -1.21 7.30
CA TYR A 12 -9.11 -2.67 7.35
C TYR A 12 -8.56 -3.19 6.02
N SER A 13 -7.84 -4.30 6.07
CA SER A 13 -7.39 -5.04 4.89
C SER A 13 -7.79 -6.51 4.99
N HIS A 14 -7.79 -7.22 3.87
CA HIS A 14 -7.88 -8.68 3.90
C HIS A 14 -6.55 -9.27 4.34
N SER A 15 -6.59 -10.34 5.14
CA SER A 15 -5.42 -11.03 5.65
C SER A 15 -5.35 -12.47 5.15
N LEU A 16 -4.17 -13.08 5.12
CA LEU A 16 -4.03 -14.51 4.86
C LEU A 16 -3.50 -15.22 6.11
N LEU A 17 -4.08 -16.39 6.42
CA LEU A 17 -3.57 -17.31 7.40
C LEU A 17 -3.04 -18.54 6.67
N ILE A 18 -1.80 -18.90 6.93
CA ILE A 18 -1.15 -20.14 6.50
C ILE A 18 -1.09 -21.04 7.71
N GLU A 19 -1.75 -22.21 7.59
CA GLU A 19 -1.77 -23.25 8.62
C GLU A 19 -1.01 -24.47 8.10
N ASP A 20 0.26 -24.55 8.47
CA ASP A 20 1.17 -25.61 8.06
C ASP A 20 2.13 -25.93 9.22
N GLU A 21 3.29 -26.55 8.98
CA GLU A 21 4.32 -26.80 10.01
C GLU A 21 4.76 -25.50 10.70
N VAL A 22 4.83 -24.39 9.95
CA VAL A 22 4.95 -23.04 10.45
C VAL A 22 3.63 -22.31 10.22
N THR A 23 3.03 -21.78 11.28
CA THR A 23 1.80 -20.99 11.18
C THR A 23 2.15 -19.52 10.94
N ALA A 24 1.75 -18.99 9.78
CA ALA A 24 2.04 -17.61 9.42
C ALA A 24 0.77 -16.80 9.15
N LEU A 25 0.81 -15.52 9.52
CA LEU A 25 -0.27 -14.56 9.32
C LEU A 25 0.24 -13.39 8.48
N ILE A 26 -0.37 -13.17 7.33
CA ILE A 26 0.00 -12.07 6.42
C ILE A 26 -0.96 -10.91 6.62
N ASP A 27 -0.41 -9.72 6.82
CA ASP A 27 -1.09 -8.43 6.96
C ASP A 27 -2.25 -8.49 7.97
N PRO A 28 -1.98 -8.60 9.28
CA PRO A 28 -3.01 -8.80 10.31
C PRO A 28 -3.80 -7.52 10.58
N ALA A 29 -4.73 -7.16 9.68
CA ALA A 29 -5.58 -5.98 9.85
C ALA A 29 -7.06 -6.21 9.47
N ALA A 30 -7.48 -7.47 9.32
CA ALA A 30 -8.83 -7.79 8.85
C ALA A 30 -9.93 -7.50 9.89
N SER A 31 -9.76 -7.94 11.13
CA SER A 31 -10.77 -7.80 12.20
C SER A 31 -10.14 -7.96 13.57
N GLN A 32 -10.38 -6.99 14.45
CA GLN A 32 -9.91 -7.07 15.83
C GLN A 32 -10.48 -8.29 16.55
N GLU A 33 -11.80 -8.46 16.53
CA GLU A 33 -12.49 -9.57 17.21
C GLU A 33 -11.95 -10.94 16.75
N TYR A 34 -11.75 -11.11 15.44
CA TYR A 34 -11.21 -12.35 14.90
C TYR A 34 -9.79 -12.63 15.42
N PHE A 35 -8.92 -11.62 15.41
CA PHE A 35 -7.53 -11.79 15.85
C PHE A 35 -7.40 -11.91 17.36
N GLU A 36 -8.27 -11.29 18.16
CA GLU A 36 -8.33 -11.51 19.61
C GLU A 36 -8.73 -12.96 19.96
N GLN A 37 -9.63 -13.57 19.18
CA GLN A 37 -9.97 -14.98 19.32
C GLN A 37 -8.84 -15.89 18.85
N LEU A 38 -8.25 -15.57 17.69
CA LEU A 38 -7.15 -16.34 17.12
C LEU A 38 -5.95 -16.36 18.06
N SER A 39 -5.59 -15.24 18.69
CA SER A 39 -4.46 -15.12 19.61
C SER A 39 -4.59 -15.99 20.88
N LYS A 40 -5.83 -16.30 21.27
CA LYS A 40 -6.12 -17.15 22.43
C LYS A 40 -6.11 -18.65 22.09
N THR A 41 -6.34 -18.98 20.85
CA THR A 41 -6.59 -20.37 20.40
C THR A 41 -5.48 -20.94 19.54
N LYS A 42 -4.65 -20.08 18.94
CA LYS A 42 -3.62 -20.50 18.00
C LYS A 42 -2.33 -19.73 18.20
N LYS A 43 -1.22 -20.45 18.25
CA LYS A 43 0.11 -19.86 18.18
C LYS A 43 0.36 -19.40 16.73
N ILE A 44 0.73 -18.17 16.56
CA ILE A 44 1.27 -17.63 15.31
C ILE A 44 2.79 -17.58 15.46
N ASP A 45 3.49 -18.28 14.58
CA ASP A 45 4.96 -18.33 14.59
C ASP A 45 5.55 -17.11 13.89
N VAL A 46 4.90 -16.67 12.79
CA VAL A 46 5.41 -15.60 11.94
C VAL A 46 4.28 -14.64 11.52
N ILE A 47 4.53 -13.35 11.59
CA ILE A 47 3.77 -12.32 10.90
C ILE A 47 4.60 -11.87 9.70
N ILE A 48 3.97 -11.86 8.53
CA ILE A 48 4.55 -11.40 7.28
C ILE A 48 3.83 -10.13 6.89
N LEU A 49 4.58 -9.07 6.62
CA LEU A 49 4.01 -7.81 6.15
C LEU A 49 4.36 -7.60 4.68
N SER A 50 3.36 -7.19 3.90
CA SER A 50 3.55 -6.85 2.48
C SER A 50 4.26 -5.52 2.31
N HIS A 51 4.02 -4.58 3.24
CA HIS A 51 4.62 -3.25 3.33
C HIS A 51 4.35 -2.61 4.70
N TYR A 52 4.75 -1.35 4.93
CA TYR A 52 4.74 -0.72 6.25
C TYR A 52 3.44 0.02 6.63
N HIS A 53 2.38 0.05 5.82
CA HIS A 53 1.17 0.81 6.16
C HIS A 53 0.44 0.22 7.37
N GLU A 54 -0.18 1.11 8.14
CA GLU A 54 -0.81 0.79 9.43
C GLU A 54 -1.98 -0.18 9.30
N ASP A 55 -2.69 -0.13 8.21
CA ASP A 55 -3.81 -1.01 7.89
C ASP A 55 -3.37 -2.39 7.36
N HIS A 56 -2.07 -2.71 7.48
CA HIS A 56 -1.50 -4.04 7.26
C HIS A 56 -0.89 -4.62 8.53
N PHE A 57 -0.38 -3.80 9.45
CA PHE A 57 0.19 -4.28 10.70
C PHE A 57 -0.70 -4.09 11.93
N TRP A 58 -1.87 -3.46 11.81
CA TRP A 58 -2.69 -2.96 12.92
C TRP A 58 -2.81 -3.91 14.11
N PHE A 59 -3.26 -5.15 13.88
CA PHE A 59 -3.49 -6.11 14.96
C PHE A 59 -2.29 -7.03 15.24
N SER A 60 -1.13 -6.71 14.69
CA SER A 60 0.10 -7.49 14.94
C SER A 60 0.50 -7.50 16.43
N TYR A 61 0.10 -6.49 17.20
CA TYR A 61 0.36 -6.40 18.64
C TYR A 61 -0.28 -7.53 19.46
N LEU A 62 -1.31 -8.18 18.93
CA LEU A 62 -1.96 -9.33 19.57
C LEU A 62 -1.09 -10.60 19.55
N PHE A 63 0.00 -10.60 18.79
CA PHE A 63 0.90 -11.73 18.61
C PHE A 63 2.36 -11.36 18.97
N PRO A 64 2.64 -11.00 20.24
CA PRO A 64 3.93 -10.41 20.63
C PRO A 64 5.12 -11.38 20.50
N ASN A 65 4.87 -12.68 20.42
CA ASN A 65 5.91 -13.71 20.30
C ASN A 65 6.15 -14.16 18.87
N ALA A 66 5.37 -13.67 17.89
CA ALA A 66 5.57 -14.00 16.49
C ALA A 66 6.81 -13.26 15.93
N GLU A 67 7.58 -13.97 15.10
CA GLU A 67 8.61 -13.31 14.30
C GLU A 67 7.99 -12.32 13.32
N ILE A 68 8.69 -11.24 13.00
CA ILE A 68 8.25 -10.27 12.00
C ILE A 68 9.13 -10.40 10.75
N TRP A 69 8.51 -10.78 9.63
CA TRP A 69 9.14 -10.81 8.33
C TRP A 69 8.56 -9.72 7.46
N MET A 70 9.40 -8.93 6.81
CA MET A 70 8.98 -7.76 6.06
C MET A 70 9.93 -7.46 4.89
N PRO A 71 9.47 -6.74 3.87
CA PRO A 71 10.33 -6.30 2.78
C PRO A 71 11.49 -5.43 3.29
N GLU A 72 12.69 -5.68 2.77
CA GLU A 72 13.93 -5.02 3.22
C GLU A 72 13.85 -3.50 3.16
N MET A 73 13.25 -2.96 2.09
CA MET A 73 13.19 -1.52 1.87
C MET A 73 12.19 -0.80 2.80
N ASP A 74 11.21 -1.53 3.33
CA ASP A 74 10.17 -1.00 4.21
C ASP A 74 10.48 -1.21 5.71
N ALA A 75 11.49 -2.03 6.02
CA ALA A 75 11.85 -2.37 7.40
C ALA A 75 12.14 -1.15 8.29
N PRO A 76 12.84 -0.10 7.85
CA PRO A 76 13.13 1.06 8.70
C PRO A 76 11.86 1.73 9.27
N ALA A 77 10.77 1.77 8.51
CA ALA A 77 9.52 2.39 8.92
C ALA A 77 8.82 1.67 10.09
N LEU A 78 9.06 0.36 10.26
CA LEU A 78 8.50 -0.41 11.38
C LEU A 78 9.45 -0.54 12.58
N GLU A 79 10.71 -0.22 12.40
CA GLU A 79 11.72 -0.22 13.47
C GLU A 79 11.76 1.10 14.23
N ASN A 80 11.23 2.19 13.66
CA ASN A 80 11.28 3.52 14.26
C ASN A 80 10.07 4.36 13.82
N LEU A 81 9.35 4.93 14.78
CA LEU A 81 8.16 5.73 14.50
C LEU A 81 8.46 7.00 13.69
N ASP A 82 9.59 7.66 13.94
CA ASP A 82 9.96 8.84 13.16
C ASP A 82 10.27 8.48 11.70
N ALA A 83 10.94 7.34 11.46
CA ALA A 83 11.15 6.83 10.11
C ALA A 83 9.84 6.49 9.40
N LEU A 84 8.85 5.94 10.12
CA LEU A 84 7.50 5.72 9.57
C LEU A 84 6.85 7.04 9.15
N LEU A 85 6.87 8.06 10.02
CA LEU A 85 6.29 9.36 9.72
C LEU A 85 7.01 10.08 8.59
N ASP A 86 8.32 9.89 8.45
CA ASP A 86 9.10 10.39 7.32
C ASP A 86 8.73 9.67 6.02
N ALA A 87 8.55 8.35 6.07
CA ALA A 87 8.12 7.57 4.92
C ALA A 87 6.76 8.03 4.36
N TYR A 88 5.82 8.42 5.23
CA TYR A 88 4.54 9.04 4.83
C TYR A 88 4.68 10.50 4.35
N ARG A 89 5.85 11.11 4.35
CA ARG A 89 6.07 12.55 4.03
C ARG A 89 5.34 13.50 4.97
N LEU A 90 5.06 13.08 6.19
CA LEU A 90 4.28 13.87 7.13
C LEU A 90 5.12 15.00 7.73
N HIS A 91 4.56 16.19 7.78
CA HIS A 91 5.19 17.38 8.34
C HIS A 91 4.18 18.25 9.11
N GLY A 92 4.69 19.13 9.95
CA GLY A 92 3.86 20.07 10.73
C GLY A 92 2.75 19.39 11.51
N ALA A 93 1.55 19.93 11.48
CA ALA A 93 0.40 19.39 12.22
C ALA A 93 0.02 17.97 11.79
N TRP A 94 0.15 17.64 10.50
CA TRP A 94 -0.12 16.27 10.01
C TRP A 94 0.77 15.23 10.67
N ARG A 95 2.05 15.56 10.92
CA ARG A 95 2.99 14.65 11.58
C ARG A 95 2.58 14.35 13.02
N GLU A 96 2.20 15.38 13.76
CA GLU A 96 1.81 15.21 15.16
C GLU A 96 0.46 14.49 15.32
N ASP A 97 -0.53 14.81 14.48
CA ASP A 97 -1.81 14.13 14.46
C ASP A 97 -1.64 12.64 14.10
N TRP A 98 -0.76 12.36 13.14
CA TRP A 98 -0.52 10.98 12.70
C TRP A 98 0.29 10.19 13.72
N ARG A 99 1.29 10.83 14.36
CA ARG A 99 2.02 10.23 15.50
C ARG A 99 1.07 9.76 16.58
N LYS A 100 0.16 10.61 16.98
CA LYS A 100 -0.87 10.27 17.97
C LYS A 100 -1.76 9.12 17.49
N THR A 101 -2.19 9.18 16.24
CA THR A 101 -3.01 8.14 15.62
C THR A 101 -2.31 6.79 15.59
N MET A 102 -1.01 6.75 15.23
CA MET A 102 -0.21 5.54 15.24
C MET A 102 -0.14 4.89 16.63
N LEU A 103 0.10 5.69 17.66
CA LEU A 103 0.26 5.18 19.03
C LEU A 103 -1.08 4.77 19.64
N GLU A 104 -2.12 5.60 19.52
CA GLU A 104 -3.39 5.42 20.23
C GLU A 104 -4.34 4.45 19.51
N ARG A 105 -4.39 4.51 18.17
CA ARG A 105 -5.33 3.73 17.39
C ARG A 105 -4.72 2.45 16.83
N TYR A 106 -3.56 2.57 16.19
CA TYR A 106 -2.91 1.44 15.51
C TYR A 106 -1.96 0.66 16.41
N HIS A 107 -1.80 1.08 17.68
CA HIS A 107 -0.94 0.41 18.67
C HIS A 107 0.48 0.19 18.14
N TYR A 108 0.99 1.18 17.38
CA TYR A 108 2.34 1.11 16.86
C TYR A 108 3.33 0.92 17.99
N HIS A 109 4.21 -0.01 17.81
CA HIS A 109 5.36 -0.24 18.67
C HIS A 109 6.51 -0.71 17.81
N GLU A 110 7.71 -0.26 18.15
CA GLU A 110 8.93 -0.66 17.45
C GLU A 110 9.10 -2.17 17.53
N ARG A 111 9.24 -2.82 16.41
CA ARG A 111 9.45 -4.26 16.31
C ARG A 111 10.77 -4.54 15.62
N LYS A 112 11.58 -5.38 16.28
CA LYS A 112 12.76 -5.90 15.63
C LYS A 112 12.35 -6.87 14.53
N LYS A 113 12.83 -6.64 13.32
CA LYS A 113 12.72 -7.59 12.21
C LYS A 113 13.44 -8.88 12.56
N SER A 114 12.81 -10.00 12.24
CA SER A 114 13.44 -11.32 12.33
C SER A 114 14.01 -11.75 10.97
N ARG A 115 13.34 -11.34 9.88
CA ARG A 115 13.77 -11.66 8.51
C ARG A 115 13.41 -10.53 7.55
N LEU A 116 14.32 -10.22 6.65
CA LEU A 116 14.10 -9.34 5.50
C LEU A 116 13.73 -10.16 4.28
N LEU A 117 12.64 -9.76 3.62
CA LEU A 117 12.15 -10.37 2.38
C LEU A 117 12.70 -9.62 1.19
N LYS A 118 13.11 -10.37 0.16
CA LYS A 118 13.68 -9.83 -1.08
C LYS A 118 13.01 -10.43 -2.30
N GLU A 119 13.18 -9.76 -3.45
CA GLU A 119 12.77 -10.31 -4.75
C GLU A 119 13.30 -11.73 -4.95
N GLY A 120 12.40 -12.63 -5.30
CA GLY A 120 12.72 -14.01 -5.64
C GLY A 120 12.90 -14.96 -4.45
N ASP A 121 12.76 -14.48 -3.20
CA ASP A 121 12.76 -15.38 -2.05
C ASP A 121 11.69 -16.44 -2.20
N SER A 122 12.07 -17.71 -1.95
CA SER A 122 11.16 -18.84 -1.85
C SER A 122 11.19 -19.37 -0.42
N ILE A 123 10.02 -19.38 0.21
CA ILE A 123 9.87 -19.65 1.63
C ILE A 123 8.93 -20.83 1.83
N SER A 124 9.42 -21.87 2.51
CA SER A 124 8.62 -23.04 2.87
C SER A 124 8.06 -22.90 4.28
N PHE A 125 6.77 -23.22 4.44
CA PHE A 125 6.08 -23.33 5.73
C PHE A 125 5.80 -24.78 6.11
N GLY A 126 6.32 -25.73 5.34
CA GLY A 126 6.08 -27.16 5.38
C GLY A 126 5.69 -27.65 3.98
N LYS A 127 4.41 -27.85 3.73
CA LYS A 127 3.87 -28.20 2.39
C LYS A 127 3.56 -26.95 1.55
N THR A 128 3.39 -25.82 2.20
CA THR A 128 3.08 -24.53 1.53
C THR A 128 4.37 -23.79 1.21
N GLU A 129 4.54 -23.40 -0.06
CA GLU A 129 5.63 -22.55 -0.52
C GLU A 129 5.09 -21.17 -0.91
N MET A 130 5.76 -20.12 -0.45
CA MET A 130 5.50 -18.73 -0.81
C MET A 130 6.68 -18.14 -1.58
N LYS A 131 6.40 -17.50 -2.71
CA LYS A 131 7.39 -16.73 -3.48
C LYS A 131 7.15 -15.24 -3.30
N VAL A 132 8.20 -14.51 -2.97
CA VAL A 132 8.17 -13.05 -2.81
C VAL A 132 8.40 -12.39 -4.15
N LEU A 133 7.48 -11.51 -4.56
CA LEU A 133 7.65 -10.63 -5.71
C LEU A 133 7.71 -9.20 -5.20
N HIS A 134 8.85 -8.57 -5.34
CA HIS A 134 9.00 -7.13 -5.07
C HIS A 134 8.25 -6.34 -6.15
N THR A 135 7.29 -5.55 -5.74
CA THR A 135 6.36 -4.79 -6.60
C THR A 135 6.30 -3.34 -6.14
N PRO A 136 7.43 -2.59 -6.27
CA PRO A 136 7.53 -1.23 -5.76
C PRO A 136 6.57 -0.27 -6.47
N GLY A 137 6.36 0.88 -5.84
CA GLY A 137 5.58 1.98 -6.37
C GLY A 137 4.49 2.47 -5.43
N HIS A 138 3.80 1.57 -4.73
CA HIS A 138 2.91 1.90 -3.62
C HIS A 138 3.74 2.37 -2.42
N THR A 139 4.61 1.50 -1.89
CA THR A 139 5.78 1.85 -1.09
C THR A 139 7.05 1.40 -1.82
N GLN A 140 8.23 1.76 -1.29
CA GLN A 140 9.48 1.34 -1.87
C GLN A 140 9.71 -0.17 -1.74
N GLY A 141 9.24 -0.78 -0.65
CA GLY A 141 9.39 -2.21 -0.37
C GLY A 141 8.16 -3.06 -0.67
N HIS A 142 7.04 -2.46 -1.11
CA HIS A 142 5.81 -3.21 -1.37
C HIS A 142 6.09 -4.53 -2.10
N SER A 143 5.49 -5.61 -1.61
CA SER A 143 5.71 -6.96 -2.13
C SER A 143 4.40 -7.74 -2.23
N CYS A 144 4.25 -8.46 -3.31
CA CYS A 144 3.18 -9.45 -3.51
C CYS A 144 3.69 -10.85 -3.14
N PHE A 145 2.77 -11.74 -2.74
CA PHE A 145 3.13 -13.10 -2.33
C PHE A 145 2.39 -14.13 -3.19
N HIS A 146 3.16 -14.96 -3.89
CA HIS A 146 2.63 -15.99 -4.78
C HIS A 146 2.77 -17.37 -4.15
N PHE A 147 1.68 -18.13 -4.15
CA PHE A 147 1.58 -19.50 -3.65
C PHE A 147 1.27 -20.43 -4.84
N PRO A 148 2.30 -20.91 -5.56
CA PRO A 148 2.12 -21.59 -6.85
C PRO A 148 1.27 -22.84 -6.75
N GLU A 149 1.50 -23.68 -5.74
CA GLU A 149 0.80 -24.96 -5.58
C GLU A 149 -0.68 -24.77 -5.23
N GLN A 150 -1.00 -23.75 -4.42
CA GLN A 150 -2.36 -23.38 -4.06
C GLN A 150 -3.07 -22.62 -5.18
N GLY A 151 -2.30 -22.09 -6.13
CA GLY A 151 -2.79 -21.24 -7.19
C GLY A 151 -3.35 -19.90 -6.67
N VAL A 152 -2.76 -19.37 -5.59
CA VAL A 152 -3.13 -18.09 -4.95
C VAL A 152 -2.04 -17.06 -5.15
N PHE A 153 -2.43 -15.84 -5.48
CA PHE A 153 -1.53 -14.71 -5.57
C PHE A 153 -2.08 -13.55 -4.74
N PHE A 154 -1.42 -13.24 -3.65
CA PHE A 154 -1.76 -12.08 -2.80
C PHE A 154 -1.07 -10.84 -3.36
N LEU A 155 -1.87 -9.87 -3.79
CA LEU A 155 -1.43 -8.66 -4.48
C LEU A 155 -1.22 -7.47 -3.54
N ALA A 156 -1.61 -7.62 -2.28
CA ALA A 156 -1.61 -6.54 -1.29
C ALA A 156 -2.29 -5.29 -1.87
N ASP A 157 -1.61 -4.14 -1.94
CA ASP A 157 -2.17 -2.86 -2.38
C ASP A 157 -2.07 -2.58 -3.88
N ILE A 158 -1.82 -3.63 -4.67
CA ILE A 158 -2.31 -3.67 -6.04
C ILE A 158 -3.78 -4.15 -5.98
N ASP A 159 -4.64 -3.30 -5.39
CA ASP A 159 -6.01 -3.64 -4.99
C ASP A 159 -7.02 -3.66 -6.14
N LEU A 160 -6.63 -3.18 -7.31
CA LEU A 160 -7.45 -3.12 -8.53
C LEU A 160 -8.79 -2.39 -8.35
N SER A 161 -8.85 -1.50 -7.35
CA SER A 161 -10.06 -0.75 -6.99
C SER A 161 -10.40 0.36 -7.98
N LYS A 162 -11.66 0.82 -7.94
CA LYS A 162 -12.12 1.94 -8.78
C LYS A 162 -11.53 3.30 -8.37
N PHE A 163 -11.01 3.42 -7.15
CA PHE A 163 -10.30 4.62 -6.73
C PHE A 163 -8.99 4.76 -7.51
N GLY A 164 -8.38 3.63 -7.86
CA GLY A 164 -7.07 3.58 -8.51
C GLY A 164 -5.91 3.55 -7.50
N PRO A 165 -4.67 3.48 -7.99
CA PRO A 165 -3.49 3.29 -7.18
C PRO A 165 -3.24 4.42 -6.17
N TRP A 166 -2.78 4.06 -4.97
CA TRP A 166 -2.18 4.96 -4.00
C TRP A 166 -0.65 4.93 -4.14
N TYR A 167 -0.02 6.11 -4.18
CA TYR A 167 1.45 6.30 -4.30
C TYR A 167 1.89 7.63 -3.67
N GLY A 168 1.36 7.96 -2.46
CA GLY A 168 1.58 9.25 -1.82
C GLY A 168 2.87 9.39 -1.02
N ASP A 169 3.52 8.30 -0.69
CA ASP A 169 4.62 8.23 0.26
C ASP A 169 5.96 8.74 -0.32
N LEU A 170 6.94 8.96 0.56
CA LEU A 170 8.26 9.41 0.15
C LEU A 170 8.90 8.47 -0.88
N GLY A 171 8.89 7.18 -0.58
CA GLY A 171 9.44 6.13 -1.43
C GLY A 171 8.52 5.62 -2.54
N SER A 172 7.29 6.17 -2.69
CA SER A 172 6.41 5.79 -3.79
C SER A 172 6.91 6.35 -5.13
N ASP A 173 6.72 5.59 -6.21
CA ASP A 173 6.99 6.02 -7.58
C ASP A 173 5.90 5.51 -8.53
N ILE A 174 5.34 6.43 -9.33
CA ILE A 174 4.23 6.10 -10.25
C ILE A 174 4.71 5.16 -11.37
N ASP A 175 5.91 5.36 -11.91
CA ASP A 175 6.43 4.55 -13.02
C ASP A 175 6.79 3.15 -12.56
N ASP A 176 7.37 3.00 -11.37
CA ASP A 176 7.62 1.71 -10.73
C ASP A 176 6.30 0.98 -10.46
N PHE A 177 5.27 1.70 -9.99
CA PHE A 177 3.97 1.08 -9.74
C PHE A 177 3.30 0.61 -11.03
N ILE A 178 3.37 1.40 -12.10
CA ILE A 178 2.90 0.99 -13.43
C ILE A 178 3.61 -0.30 -13.89
N ALA A 179 4.92 -0.38 -13.71
CA ALA A 179 5.71 -1.57 -14.08
C ALA A 179 5.30 -2.79 -13.22
N SER A 180 5.13 -2.60 -11.92
CA SER A 180 4.68 -3.63 -10.97
C SER A 180 3.30 -4.16 -11.31
N ILE A 181 2.31 -3.30 -11.56
CA ILE A 181 0.95 -3.69 -11.94
C ILE A 181 0.96 -4.49 -13.26
N LYS A 182 1.70 -4.03 -14.28
CA LYS A 182 1.85 -4.76 -15.53
C LYS A 182 2.48 -6.13 -15.33
N ARG A 183 3.53 -6.21 -14.50
CA ARG A 183 4.23 -7.47 -14.20
C ARG A 183 3.30 -8.50 -13.55
N VAL A 184 2.55 -8.11 -12.51
CA VAL A 184 1.65 -9.05 -11.82
C VAL A 184 0.46 -9.47 -12.70
N ALA A 185 -0.01 -8.62 -13.61
CA ALA A 185 -1.08 -8.94 -14.55
C ALA A 185 -0.70 -10.01 -15.57
N GLU A 186 0.60 -10.23 -15.84
CA GLU A 186 1.10 -11.29 -16.72
C GLU A 186 1.22 -12.66 -16.04
N ILE A 187 1.26 -12.69 -14.70
CA ILE A 187 1.38 -13.93 -13.93
C ILE A 187 0.00 -14.59 -13.87
N LYS A 188 -0.12 -15.79 -14.44
CA LYS A 188 -1.36 -16.55 -14.41
C LYS A 188 -1.52 -17.24 -13.05
N CYS A 189 -2.67 -17.02 -12.42
CA CYS A 189 -3.03 -17.65 -11.16
C CYS A 189 -4.52 -18.05 -11.17
N LYS A 190 -4.92 -18.98 -10.31
CA LYS A 190 -6.33 -19.35 -10.17
C LYS A 190 -7.11 -18.24 -9.46
N THR A 191 -6.51 -17.73 -8.39
CA THR A 191 -7.13 -16.75 -7.49
C THR A 191 -6.13 -15.64 -7.17
N TYR A 192 -6.54 -14.40 -7.32
CA TYR A 192 -5.81 -13.23 -6.87
C TYR A 192 -6.55 -12.63 -5.67
N VAL A 193 -5.85 -12.40 -4.59
CA VAL A 193 -6.37 -11.78 -3.37
C VAL A 193 -5.77 -10.40 -3.26
N VAL A 194 -6.60 -9.40 -3.08
CA VAL A 194 -6.18 -7.99 -2.86
C VAL A 194 -6.47 -7.58 -1.42
N SER A 195 -5.89 -6.49 -0.95
CA SER A 195 -6.12 -6.03 0.42
C SER A 195 -7.42 -5.26 0.59
N HIS A 196 -7.85 -4.51 -0.43
CA HIS A 196 -8.96 -3.56 -0.30
C HIS A 196 -10.03 -3.70 -1.39
N ASP A 197 -11.26 -3.27 -1.04
CA ASP A 197 -12.41 -3.04 -1.95
C ASP A 197 -12.85 -4.21 -2.86
N GLY A 198 -12.27 -5.39 -2.71
CA GLY A 198 -12.65 -6.57 -3.45
C GLY A 198 -11.77 -7.75 -3.07
N PRO A 199 -12.33 -8.83 -2.53
CA PRO A 199 -11.52 -9.86 -1.88
C PRO A 199 -10.71 -10.71 -2.86
N MET A 200 -11.28 -11.02 -4.01
CA MET A 200 -10.69 -12.00 -4.94
C MET A 200 -11.07 -11.74 -6.39
N PHE A 201 -10.09 -12.00 -7.27
CA PHE A 201 -10.31 -12.11 -8.71
C PHE A 201 -9.91 -13.53 -9.18
N TYR A 202 -10.43 -13.97 -10.30
CA TYR A 202 -10.23 -15.34 -10.78
C TYR A 202 -9.71 -15.37 -12.21
N GLY A 203 -8.75 -16.26 -12.45
CA GLY A 203 -8.25 -16.62 -13.78
C GLY A 203 -7.36 -15.57 -14.44
N ASN A 204 -7.85 -14.36 -14.71
CA ASN A 204 -7.09 -13.32 -15.42
C ASN A 204 -7.50 -11.92 -14.97
N ILE A 205 -6.53 -11.11 -14.60
CA ILE A 205 -6.75 -9.74 -14.08
C ILE A 205 -6.28 -8.63 -15.05
N ARG A 206 -5.95 -8.95 -16.29
CA ARG A 206 -5.45 -7.94 -17.24
C ARG A 206 -6.44 -6.81 -17.51
N LYS A 207 -7.73 -7.12 -17.52
CA LYS A 207 -8.80 -6.11 -17.70
C LYS A 207 -8.85 -5.18 -16.50
N GLU A 208 -8.86 -5.75 -15.30
CA GLU A 208 -8.89 -5.01 -14.03
C GLU A 208 -7.61 -4.17 -13.87
N ALA A 209 -6.45 -4.75 -14.13
CA ALA A 209 -5.16 -4.05 -14.12
C ALA A 209 -5.14 -2.89 -15.14
N GLY A 210 -5.68 -3.11 -16.34
CA GLY A 210 -5.81 -2.06 -17.36
C GLY A 210 -6.72 -0.91 -16.90
N ALA A 211 -7.85 -1.23 -16.27
CA ALA A 211 -8.75 -0.22 -15.70
C ALA A 211 -8.11 0.54 -14.53
N TYR A 212 -7.32 -0.16 -13.71
CA TYR A 212 -6.60 0.42 -12.58
C TYR A 212 -5.51 1.39 -13.05
N LEU A 213 -4.75 1.01 -14.09
CA LEU A 213 -3.73 1.87 -14.72
C LEU A 213 -4.36 3.10 -15.40
N ALA A 214 -5.53 2.95 -16.03
CA ALA A 214 -6.22 4.05 -16.70
C ALA A 214 -6.59 5.19 -15.72
N VAL A 215 -6.71 4.91 -14.41
CA VAL A 215 -6.93 5.96 -13.40
C VAL A 215 -5.71 6.89 -13.29
N ILE A 216 -4.49 6.37 -13.39
CA ILE A 216 -3.26 7.17 -13.38
C ILE A 216 -3.25 8.11 -14.59
N GLU A 217 -3.54 7.58 -15.78
CA GLU A 217 -3.60 8.34 -17.02
C GLU A 217 -4.67 9.44 -16.96
N GLU A 218 -5.82 9.14 -16.37
CA GLU A 218 -6.90 10.12 -16.20
C GLU A 218 -6.53 11.24 -15.21
N ARG A 219 -5.82 10.93 -14.12
CA ARG A 219 -5.26 11.92 -13.19
C ARG A 219 -4.25 12.82 -13.90
N ASP A 220 -3.30 12.24 -14.66
CA ASP A 220 -2.33 12.98 -15.46
C ASP A 220 -3.01 13.90 -16.47
N ARG A 221 -4.01 13.39 -17.19
CA ARG A 221 -4.75 14.17 -18.19
C ARG A 221 -5.44 15.39 -17.55
N LYS A 222 -6.15 15.19 -16.44
CA LYS A 222 -6.83 16.28 -15.71
C LYS A 222 -5.86 17.30 -15.18
N LEU A 223 -4.72 16.86 -14.65
CA LEU A 223 -3.71 17.78 -14.16
C LEU A 223 -3.07 18.58 -15.30
N LYS A 224 -2.79 17.96 -16.44
CA LYS A 224 -2.35 18.67 -17.65
C LYS A 224 -3.38 19.71 -18.12
N ASP A 225 -4.66 19.34 -18.15
CA ASP A 225 -5.72 20.31 -18.50
C ASP A 225 -5.76 21.49 -17.55
N PHE A 226 -5.56 21.25 -16.25
CA PHE A 226 -5.53 22.30 -15.22
C PHE A 226 -4.30 23.21 -15.35
N LEU A 227 -3.15 22.67 -15.74
CA LEU A 227 -1.88 23.38 -15.91
C LEU A 227 -1.71 24.08 -17.27
N LYS A 228 -2.76 24.18 -18.10
CA LYS A 228 -2.74 25.02 -19.32
C LYS A 228 -2.44 26.48 -18.97
N GLU A 229 -2.83 26.91 -17.78
CA GLU A 229 -2.41 28.17 -17.15
C GLU A 229 -1.47 27.85 -15.98
N PRO A 230 -0.47 28.71 -15.69
CA PRO A 230 0.42 28.50 -14.54
C PRO A 230 -0.33 28.48 -13.21
N ARG A 231 -0.13 27.42 -12.40
CA ARG A 231 -0.83 27.17 -11.14
C ARG A 231 0.12 26.87 -10.00
N THR A 232 -0.25 27.28 -8.79
CA THR A 232 0.47 26.89 -7.58
C THR A 232 0.09 25.46 -7.18
N LEU A 233 0.89 24.85 -6.28
CA LEU A 233 0.55 23.55 -5.69
C LEU A 233 -0.79 23.62 -4.94
N ASP A 234 -1.02 24.67 -4.17
CA ASP A 234 -2.27 24.85 -3.42
C ASP A 234 -3.49 24.92 -4.34
N GLU A 235 -3.37 25.62 -5.49
CA GLU A 235 -4.44 25.65 -6.50
C GLU A 235 -4.70 24.25 -7.06
N ALA A 236 -3.66 23.45 -7.34
CA ALA A 236 -3.77 22.08 -7.85
C ALA A 236 -4.42 21.14 -6.83
N VAL A 237 -4.03 21.23 -5.56
CA VAL A 237 -4.63 20.46 -4.46
C VAL A 237 -6.10 20.83 -4.27
N ASN A 238 -6.42 22.13 -4.30
CA ASN A 238 -7.80 22.61 -4.14
C ASN A 238 -8.71 22.25 -5.34
N ALA A 239 -8.14 21.98 -6.51
CA ALA A 239 -8.90 21.50 -7.67
C ALA A 239 -9.46 20.07 -7.47
N ARG A 240 -9.00 19.33 -6.47
CA ARG A 240 -9.52 17.99 -6.10
C ARG A 240 -9.56 17.01 -7.27
N ILE A 241 -8.45 16.93 -8.00
CA ILE A 241 -8.32 16.07 -9.17
C ILE A 241 -8.37 14.59 -8.79
N ILE A 242 -7.82 14.22 -7.62
CA ILE A 242 -7.75 12.85 -7.11
C ILE A 242 -9.07 12.44 -6.47
N TYR A 243 -9.48 13.12 -5.39
CA TYR A 243 -10.69 12.77 -4.63
C TYR A 243 -11.99 13.37 -5.18
N ARG A 244 -11.90 14.24 -6.18
CA ARG A 244 -13.01 14.87 -6.92
C ARG A 244 -13.86 15.84 -6.10
N LYS A 245 -13.89 15.72 -4.79
CA LYS A 245 -14.63 16.58 -3.85
C LYS A 245 -14.01 16.53 -2.46
N PRO A 246 -14.25 17.54 -1.63
CA PRO A 246 -13.90 17.48 -0.21
C PRO A 246 -14.55 16.28 0.48
N ARG A 247 -13.83 15.66 1.43
CA ARG A 247 -14.28 14.51 2.22
C ARG A 247 -13.86 14.68 3.68
N GLU A 248 -14.50 13.92 4.57
CA GLU A 248 -14.13 13.86 5.98
C GLU A 248 -13.48 12.50 6.31
N PRO A 249 -12.49 12.47 7.22
CA PRO A 249 -11.88 13.61 7.93
C PRO A 249 -11.07 14.50 6.98
N LYS A 250 -11.29 15.83 7.07
CA LYS A 250 -10.68 16.81 6.15
C LYS A 250 -9.16 16.69 6.07
N SER A 251 -8.48 16.64 7.22
CA SER A 251 -7.00 16.56 7.29
C SER A 251 -6.45 15.35 6.54
N PHE A 252 -7.06 14.19 6.69
CA PHE A 252 -6.68 12.95 6.01
C PHE A 252 -6.81 13.06 4.48
N PHE A 253 -7.97 13.54 4.00
CA PHE A 253 -8.22 13.65 2.56
C PHE A 253 -7.48 14.82 1.92
N ASP A 254 -7.20 15.91 2.65
CA ASP A 254 -6.37 17.00 2.17
C ASP A 254 -4.92 16.55 2.03
N PHE A 255 -4.41 15.80 3.00
CA PHE A 255 -3.10 15.18 2.90
C PHE A 255 -3.00 14.25 1.69
N GLY A 256 -3.96 13.34 1.51
CA GLY A 256 -3.97 12.41 0.38
C GLY A 256 -4.03 13.11 -0.98
N GLU A 257 -4.84 14.17 -1.10
CA GLU A 257 -4.88 14.99 -2.33
C GLU A 257 -3.53 15.64 -2.61
N TRP A 258 -2.90 16.24 -1.58
CA TRP A 258 -1.59 16.84 -1.67
C TRP A 258 -0.52 15.81 -2.06
N ALA A 259 -0.47 14.69 -1.38
CA ALA A 259 0.54 13.66 -1.58
C ALA A 259 0.52 13.11 -3.01
N LEU A 260 -0.67 12.70 -3.49
CA LEU A 260 -0.82 12.14 -4.83
C LEU A 260 -0.63 13.21 -5.93
N THR A 261 -1.17 14.42 -5.75
CA THR A 261 -0.98 15.52 -6.72
C THR A 261 0.49 15.86 -6.88
N THR A 262 1.25 15.93 -5.77
CA THR A 262 2.69 16.21 -5.81
C THR A 262 3.43 15.16 -6.62
N LYS A 263 3.13 13.86 -6.45
CA LYS A 263 3.76 12.78 -7.22
C LYS A 263 3.52 12.90 -8.73
N HIS A 264 2.32 13.30 -9.13
CA HIS A 264 2.05 13.56 -10.54
C HIS A 264 2.84 14.78 -11.08
N LEU A 265 2.93 15.87 -10.30
CA LEU A 265 3.72 17.05 -10.68
C LEU A 265 5.21 16.72 -10.77
N ASP A 266 5.76 16.00 -9.78
CA ASP A 266 7.16 15.57 -9.79
C ASP A 266 7.46 14.68 -11.01
N ARG A 267 6.55 13.75 -11.34
CA ARG A 267 6.65 12.91 -12.53
C ARG A 267 6.61 13.73 -13.82
N MET A 268 5.73 14.73 -13.92
CA MET A 268 5.66 15.61 -15.08
C MET A 268 6.94 16.42 -15.26
N ILE A 269 7.55 16.89 -14.17
CA ILE A 269 8.84 17.62 -14.21
C ILE A 269 9.95 16.66 -14.65
N LYS A 270 10.05 15.48 -14.03
CA LYS A 270 11.04 14.43 -14.37
C LYS A 270 10.99 14.06 -15.86
N ASN A 271 9.79 14.01 -16.44
CA ASN A 271 9.55 13.67 -17.84
C ASN A 271 9.61 14.87 -18.81
N GLY A 272 10.00 16.04 -18.35
CA GLY A 272 10.09 17.24 -19.19
C GLY A 272 8.75 17.74 -19.72
N GLN A 273 7.64 17.42 -19.06
CA GLN A 273 6.28 17.81 -19.44
C GLN A 273 5.82 19.10 -18.73
N ALA A 274 6.40 19.39 -17.59
CA ALA A 274 6.12 20.59 -16.81
C ALA A 274 7.39 21.17 -16.19
N VAL A 275 7.32 22.41 -15.75
CA VAL A 275 8.40 23.11 -15.03
C VAL A 275 7.79 23.86 -13.86
N LEU A 276 8.56 23.98 -12.77
CA LEU A 276 8.25 24.85 -11.64
C LEU A 276 9.03 26.16 -11.81
N GLU A 277 8.30 27.26 -12.05
CA GLU A 277 8.85 28.62 -12.17
C GLU A 277 8.35 29.47 -10.98
N GLY A 278 9.26 29.77 -10.05
CA GLY A 278 8.87 30.34 -8.76
C GLY A 278 7.99 29.37 -7.98
N GLU A 279 6.76 29.73 -7.68
CA GLU A 279 5.79 28.89 -6.96
C GLU A 279 4.74 28.25 -7.90
N LYS A 280 4.87 28.42 -9.22
CA LYS A 280 3.86 27.97 -10.19
C LYS A 280 4.39 26.87 -11.10
N TYR A 281 3.60 25.84 -11.24
CA TYR A 281 3.79 24.79 -12.24
C TYR A 281 3.19 25.21 -13.57
N ARG A 282 3.89 24.93 -14.65
CA ARG A 282 3.49 25.24 -16.02
C ARG A 282 3.87 24.09 -16.95
N LEU A 283 2.99 23.76 -17.89
CA LEU A 283 3.31 22.83 -18.95
C LEU A 283 4.42 23.37 -19.87
N LEU A 284 5.31 22.49 -20.25
CA LEU A 284 6.25 22.73 -21.37
C LEU A 284 5.53 22.44 -22.69
N LYS A 285 5.80 23.29 -23.71
CA LYS A 285 5.23 23.13 -25.05
C LYS A 285 5.90 21.99 -25.83
#